data_daa2d7c05cbc62891ecccc81957cb453
#
_entry.id   daa2d7c05cbc62891ecccc81957cb453
#
_cell.length_a   1.000
_cell.length_b   1.000
_cell.length_c   1.000
_cell.angle_alpha   90.00
_cell.angle_beta   90.00
_cell.angle_gamma   90.00
#
_symmetry.space_group_name_H-M   'P 1'
#
loop_
_entity.id
_entity.type
_entity.pdbx_description
1 polymer ?
#
loop_
_entity_poly.entity_id
_entity_poly.type
_entity_poly.pdbx_seq_one_letter_code
_entity_poly.pdbx_strand_id
1 'polypeptide(L)'
;MSKTSADIIIIGGGAAGLMAAAGAARTLSAKKPEAKVIVLEKMPRPGRKIMITGKGRCNFTNLKNWNEFSEHVHPKPGFLKPSFYNLTSEKMIDYLTDAGMESVVERGDRAFPASHLASDVVDALVGSAEYAGAEVLCGKEVNKISHAEDAEERYTVACNDGSIYTSRKLIICTGGLSYPKTGSTGDGYRWAKEMGHSIKALFPSLTAIVPSGYKDVTPLSKEKSVVKGHIDRSTPLAETGSMLCGNQLKNVGLSIVIDGNIADEEFGDLDFTDGGLEGPIGFKMSRKCVNALINGSKVVAVIDMKPAVEIEDLQVRIATLWNEIAKDKRSANKLYKDRFRILLTKVLPMQLIPAFVKLNPNADHKTLAKTLKAWKMEIEGFVGYERCVVTAGGVNIEEITPKTLESRLIPGLYFAGEVIDLDGDTGGYNLQIAFSTGYLAGMSAARQLIY
;
A
#
# COMPACT_ATOMS: atom_id res chain seq x y z
N MET A 1 -1.21 40.56 -1.67
CA MET A 1 -0.92 39.13 -1.84
C MET A 1 0.51 39.02 -2.33
N SER A 2 1.37 38.30 -1.62
CA SER A 2 2.76 38.09 -2.08
C SER A 2 2.77 37.07 -3.22
N LYS A 3 3.32 37.43 -4.35
CA LYS A 3 3.57 36.52 -5.47
C LYS A 3 5.04 36.11 -5.41
N THR A 4 5.31 34.81 -5.36
CA THR A 4 6.66 34.23 -5.33
C THR A 4 6.89 33.45 -6.62
N SER A 5 7.96 33.77 -7.36
CA SER A 5 8.36 33.06 -8.57
C SER A 5 9.40 31.98 -8.23
N ALA A 6 9.27 30.83 -8.87
CA ALA A 6 10.23 29.72 -8.85
C ALA A 6 10.41 29.15 -10.25
N ASP A 7 11.51 28.46 -10.50
CA ASP A 7 11.70 27.71 -11.75
C ASP A 7 10.88 26.41 -11.76
N ILE A 8 10.86 25.73 -10.62
CA ILE A 8 10.11 24.47 -10.42
C ILE A 8 9.31 24.55 -9.12
N ILE A 9 8.02 24.28 -9.22
CA ILE A 9 7.16 24.03 -8.05
C ILE A 9 6.83 22.53 -7.98
N ILE A 10 6.91 21.99 -6.75
CA ILE A 10 6.56 20.60 -6.44
C ILE A 10 5.43 20.65 -5.42
N ILE A 11 4.31 19.99 -5.68
CA ILE A 11 3.16 19.94 -4.77
C ILE A 11 3.16 18.58 -4.05
N GLY A 12 3.33 18.64 -2.72
CA GLY A 12 3.41 17.51 -1.82
C GLY A 12 4.84 17.18 -1.36
N GLY A 13 5.10 17.32 -0.06
CA GLY A 13 6.37 17.00 0.60
C GLY A 13 6.47 15.56 1.13
N GLY A 14 5.90 14.60 0.38
CA GLY A 14 6.03 13.17 0.64
C GLY A 14 7.29 12.56 0.02
N ALA A 15 7.39 11.24 0.00
CA ALA A 15 8.51 10.49 -0.56
C ALA A 15 8.88 10.93 -1.98
N ALA A 16 7.91 10.99 -2.87
CA ALA A 16 8.12 11.39 -4.26
C ALA A 16 8.52 12.86 -4.38
N GLY A 17 7.87 13.76 -3.63
CA GLY A 17 8.13 15.20 -3.73
C GLY A 17 9.49 15.60 -3.19
N LEU A 18 9.94 15.02 -2.08
CA LEU A 18 11.29 15.28 -1.53
C LEU A 18 12.38 14.77 -2.48
N MET A 19 12.18 13.60 -3.09
CA MET A 19 13.10 13.09 -4.09
C MET A 19 13.07 13.89 -5.40
N ALA A 20 11.91 14.41 -5.81
CA ALA A 20 11.79 15.30 -6.94
C ALA A 20 12.56 16.62 -6.68
N ALA A 21 12.44 17.17 -5.47
CA ALA A 21 13.15 18.37 -5.06
C ALA A 21 14.67 18.18 -5.10
N ALA A 22 15.15 17.09 -4.50
CA ALA A 22 16.58 16.77 -4.53
C ALA A 22 17.10 16.52 -5.94
N GLY A 23 16.36 15.77 -6.79
CA GLY A 23 16.72 15.52 -8.18
C GLY A 23 16.77 16.80 -9.02
N ALA A 24 15.79 17.70 -8.84
CA ALA A 24 15.74 18.98 -9.52
C ALA A 24 16.88 19.90 -9.07
N ALA A 25 17.01 20.14 -7.77
CA ALA A 25 18.01 21.09 -7.24
C ALA A 25 19.45 20.65 -7.54
N ARG A 26 19.78 19.36 -7.36
CA ARG A 26 21.11 18.80 -7.74
C ARG A 26 21.41 18.97 -9.22
N THR A 27 20.41 18.81 -10.10
CA THR A 27 20.59 18.95 -11.55
C THR A 27 20.80 20.41 -11.95
N LEU A 28 20.11 21.35 -11.28
CA LEU A 28 20.23 22.78 -11.55
C LEU A 28 21.52 23.37 -10.98
N SER A 29 21.96 22.97 -9.82
CA SER A 29 23.08 23.57 -9.09
C SER A 29 24.37 23.71 -9.90
N ALA A 30 24.62 22.77 -10.81
CA ALA A 30 25.83 22.76 -11.64
C ALA A 30 25.79 23.78 -12.80
N LYS A 31 24.61 24.21 -13.27
CA LYS A 31 24.45 25.04 -14.49
C LYS A 31 23.57 26.28 -14.30
N LYS A 32 22.72 26.27 -13.31
CA LYS A 32 21.81 27.34 -12.93
C LYS A 32 21.68 27.46 -11.42
N PRO A 33 22.73 27.82 -10.70
CA PRO A 33 22.72 27.84 -9.23
C PRO A 33 21.70 28.84 -8.63
N GLU A 34 21.26 29.83 -9.41
CA GLU A 34 20.24 30.80 -9.02
C GLU A 34 18.80 30.27 -9.15
N ALA A 35 18.62 29.12 -9.80
CA ALA A 35 17.30 28.55 -10.05
C ALA A 35 16.65 28.11 -8.74
N LYS A 36 15.36 28.43 -8.57
CA LYS A 36 14.58 28.17 -7.39
C LYS A 36 13.71 26.92 -7.55
N VAL A 37 13.84 25.99 -6.60
CA VAL A 37 13.00 24.80 -6.49
C VAL A 37 12.23 24.91 -5.17
N ILE A 38 10.90 24.91 -5.22
CA ILE A 38 10.04 25.06 -4.05
C ILE A 38 9.11 23.86 -3.94
N VAL A 39 9.08 23.24 -2.75
CA VAL A 39 8.10 22.22 -2.37
C VAL A 39 7.00 22.86 -1.54
N LEU A 40 5.74 22.68 -1.93
CA LEU A 40 4.57 23.12 -1.18
C LEU A 40 3.94 21.90 -0.50
N GLU A 41 4.04 21.85 0.83
CA GLU A 41 3.46 20.80 1.67
C GLU A 41 2.34 21.36 2.53
N LYS A 42 1.13 20.77 2.45
CA LYS A 42 -0.03 21.26 3.22
C LYS A 42 0.03 20.95 4.70
N MET A 43 0.73 19.89 5.07
CA MET A 43 0.85 19.47 6.47
C MET A 43 1.93 20.27 7.20
N PRO A 44 1.90 20.32 8.55
CA PRO A 44 2.91 21.03 9.35
C PRO A 44 4.33 20.46 9.24
N ARG A 45 4.46 19.21 8.76
CA ARG A 45 5.75 18.52 8.56
C ARG A 45 5.67 17.66 7.30
N PRO A 46 6.75 17.57 6.52
CA PRO A 46 6.81 16.68 5.35
C PRO A 46 6.90 15.21 5.80
N GLY A 47 6.72 14.30 4.86
CA GLY A 47 6.95 12.88 5.07
C GLY A 47 5.97 12.15 6.02
N ARG A 48 4.85 12.76 6.39
CA ARG A 48 3.93 12.20 7.41
C ARG A 48 3.49 10.76 7.14
N LYS A 49 3.25 10.40 5.88
CA LYS A 49 2.88 9.03 5.52
C LYS A 49 4.06 8.06 5.68
N ILE A 50 5.30 8.51 5.43
CA ILE A 50 6.51 7.71 5.67
C ILE A 50 6.60 7.31 7.15
N MET A 51 6.30 8.24 8.07
CA MET A 51 6.37 8.02 9.53
C MET A 51 5.54 6.85 10.04
N ILE A 52 4.47 6.48 9.35
CA ILE A 52 3.59 5.37 9.76
C ILE A 52 3.86 4.05 9.03
N THR A 53 4.77 4.06 8.04
CA THR A 53 5.10 2.85 7.27
C THR A 53 5.86 1.83 8.13
N GLY A 54 5.63 0.54 7.85
CA GLY A 54 6.30 -0.54 8.57
C GLY A 54 6.10 -0.49 10.10
N LYS A 55 4.94 -0.01 10.57
CA LYS A 55 4.64 0.22 12.01
C LYS A 55 5.65 1.19 12.66
N GLY A 56 6.05 2.25 11.93
CA GLY A 56 7.01 3.25 12.38
C GLY A 56 8.48 2.92 12.12
N ARG A 57 8.78 1.74 11.54
CA ARG A 57 10.15 1.29 11.23
C ARG A 57 10.62 1.71 9.83
N CYS A 58 9.70 2.00 8.93
CA CYS A 58 9.92 2.35 7.52
C CYS A 58 10.72 1.31 6.72
N ASN A 59 10.02 0.31 6.15
CA ASN A 59 10.59 -0.51 5.08
C ASN A 59 10.65 0.35 3.81
N PHE A 60 11.79 0.98 3.53
CA PHE A 60 11.88 2.02 2.51
C PHE A 60 12.18 1.50 1.11
N THR A 61 12.78 0.30 0.96
CA THR A 61 13.02 -0.34 -0.33
C THR A 61 13.13 -1.86 -0.21
N ASN A 62 13.22 -2.53 -1.36
CA ASN A 62 13.46 -3.96 -1.48
C ASN A 62 14.60 -4.20 -2.48
N LEU A 63 15.61 -4.99 -2.11
CA LEU A 63 16.83 -5.21 -2.89
C LEU A 63 16.69 -6.24 -4.02
N LYS A 64 15.48 -6.65 -4.33
CA LYS A 64 15.22 -7.51 -5.50
C LYS A 64 15.70 -6.83 -6.78
N ASN A 65 16.30 -7.61 -7.67
CA ASN A 65 16.64 -7.14 -9.00
C ASN A 65 15.37 -6.79 -9.82
N TRP A 66 15.54 -6.13 -10.96
CA TRP A 66 14.39 -5.66 -11.75
C TRP A 66 13.40 -6.77 -12.11
N ASN A 67 13.86 -7.95 -12.47
CA ASN A 67 12.98 -9.03 -12.92
C ASN A 67 12.04 -9.46 -11.78
N GLU A 68 12.61 -9.68 -10.58
CA GLU A 68 11.83 -10.01 -9.39
C GLU A 68 11.02 -8.82 -8.87
N PHE A 69 11.60 -7.61 -8.85
CA PHE A 69 10.92 -6.39 -8.39
C PHE A 69 9.68 -6.08 -9.21
N SER A 70 9.78 -6.24 -10.54
CA SER A 70 8.69 -5.92 -11.47
C SER A 70 7.45 -6.81 -11.32
N GLU A 71 7.59 -8.02 -10.77
CA GLU A 71 6.47 -8.93 -10.47
C GLU A 71 5.56 -8.38 -9.37
N HIS A 72 6.07 -7.44 -8.57
CA HIS A 72 5.37 -6.79 -7.47
C HIS A 72 4.83 -5.40 -7.82
N VAL A 73 4.84 -4.99 -9.10
CA VAL A 73 4.40 -3.67 -9.57
C VAL A 73 3.19 -3.80 -10.48
N HIS A 74 2.17 -3.00 -10.23
CA HIS A 74 0.88 -3.04 -10.92
C HIS A 74 0.49 -1.66 -11.45
N PRO A 75 -0.34 -1.55 -12.51
CA PRO A 75 -0.78 -2.61 -13.43
C PRO A 75 0.24 -2.88 -14.54
N LYS A 76 1.20 -1.99 -14.78
CA LYS A 76 2.13 -2.00 -15.91
C LYS A 76 3.58 -1.76 -15.47
N PRO A 77 4.27 -2.80 -14.96
CA PRO A 77 5.62 -2.64 -14.40
C PRO A 77 6.63 -2.01 -15.38
N GLY A 78 6.49 -2.28 -16.69
CA GLY A 78 7.36 -1.70 -17.72
C GLY A 78 7.40 -0.17 -17.73
N PHE A 79 6.34 0.50 -17.24
CA PHE A 79 6.31 1.96 -17.10
C PHE A 79 7.35 2.44 -16.07
N LEU A 80 7.54 1.73 -14.97
CA LEU A 80 8.51 2.07 -13.92
C LEU A 80 9.96 1.90 -14.36
N LYS A 81 10.23 1.04 -15.34
CA LYS A 81 11.59 0.60 -15.69
C LYS A 81 12.61 1.74 -15.85
N PRO A 82 12.32 2.84 -16.58
CA PRO A 82 13.27 3.96 -16.70
C PRO A 82 13.56 4.64 -15.35
N SER A 83 12.52 4.83 -14.50
CA SER A 83 12.68 5.43 -13.18
C SER A 83 13.50 4.53 -12.25
N PHE A 84 13.22 3.22 -12.25
CA PHE A 84 13.93 2.24 -11.42
C PHE A 84 15.42 2.17 -11.76
N TYR A 85 15.79 2.11 -13.04
CA TYR A 85 17.20 2.07 -13.42
C TYR A 85 17.93 3.41 -13.20
N ASN A 86 17.19 4.52 -13.19
CA ASN A 86 17.77 5.81 -12.82
C ASN A 86 18.12 5.86 -11.32
N LEU A 87 17.25 5.33 -10.46
CA LEU A 87 17.46 5.21 -9.01
C LEU A 87 17.01 3.82 -8.55
N THR A 88 17.92 2.84 -8.57
CA THR A 88 17.67 1.48 -8.10
C THR A 88 17.58 1.41 -6.57
N SER A 89 17.20 0.25 -6.04
CA SER A 89 17.13 0.01 -4.60
C SER A 89 18.51 0.19 -3.93
N GLU A 90 19.58 -0.30 -4.55
CA GLU A 90 20.95 -0.11 -4.07
C GLU A 90 21.35 1.36 -4.08
N LYS A 91 21.11 2.08 -5.19
CA LYS A 91 21.37 3.52 -5.28
C LYS A 91 20.56 4.32 -4.25
N MET A 92 19.37 3.85 -3.87
CA MET A 92 18.58 4.50 -2.82
C MET A 92 19.21 4.30 -1.45
N ILE A 93 19.78 3.12 -1.17
CA ILE A 93 20.56 2.87 0.05
C ILE A 93 21.78 3.80 0.08
N ASP A 94 22.56 3.84 -1.00
CA ASP A 94 23.74 4.72 -1.10
C ASP A 94 23.34 6.19 -0.88
N TYR A 95 22.24 6.62 -1.53
CA TYR A 95 21.69 7.98 -1.39
C TYR A 95 21.38 8.35 0.07
N LEU A 96 20.73 7.45 0.81
CA LEU A 96 20.39 7.68 2.22
C LEU A 96 21.62 7.58 3.12
N THR A 97 22.58 6.72 2.79
CA THR A 97 23.85 6.63 3.49
C THR A 97 24.67 7.91 3.34
N ASP A 98 24.73 8.48 2.13
CA ASP A 98 25.35 9.79 1.86
C ASP A 98 24.67 10.92 2.63
N ALA A 99 23.37 10.79 2.89
CA ALA A 99 22.59 11.71 3.73
C ALA A 99 22.72 11.43 5.25
N GLY A 100 23.61 10.51 5.65
CA GLY A 100 23.89 10.19 7.05
C GLY A 100 22.99 9.14 7.69
N MET A 101 22.17 8.42 6.90
CA MET A 101 21.27 7.37 7.39
C MET A 101 21.77 5.98 7.02
N GLU A 102 22.31 5.24 7.98
CA GLU A 102 22.68 3.84 7.80
C GLU A 102 21.45 2.94 7.65
N SER A 103 21.60 1.85 6.91
CA SER A 103 20.54 0.91 6.59
C SER A 103 20.85 -0.52 7.02
N VAL A 104 19.82 -1.31 7.31
CA VAL A 104 19.90 -2.76 7.53
C VAL A 104 18.96 -3.49 6.58
N VAL A 105 19.38 -4.63 6.08
CA VAL A 105 18.58 -5.51 5.24
C VAL A 105 18.09 -6.70 6.05
N GLU A 106 16.79 -6.88 6.09
CA GLU A 106 16.14 -7.99 6.78
C GLU A 106 15.66 -9.07 5.79
N ARG A 107 15.16 -10.17 6.33
CA ARG A 107 14.61 -11.29 5.55
C ARG A 107 13.65 -10.80 4.47
N GLY A 108 13.79 -11.34 3.25
CA GLY A 108 12.98 -10.98 2.08
C GLY A 108 13.46 -9.68 1.41
N ASP A 109 14.77 -9.39 1.54
CA ASP A 109 15.46 -8.29 0.87
C ASP A 109 14.91 -6.90 1.22
N ARG A 110 14.30 -6.76 2.39
CA ARG A 110 13.65 -5.54 2.88
C ARG A 110 14.65 -4.66 3.60
N ALA A 111 14.82 -3.42 3.13
CA ALA A 111 15.70 -2.45 3.75
C ALA A 111 14.96 -1.52 4.72
N PHE A 112 15.57 -1.30 5.87
CA PHE A 112 15.10 -0.41 6.95
C PHE A 112 16.23 0.53 7.37
N PRO A 113 15.93 1.70 7.97
CA PRO A 113 16.96 2.45 8.68
C PRO A 113 17.52 1.59 9.83
N ALA A 114 18.83 1.69 10.08
CA ALA A 114 19.50 0.90 11.12
C ALA A 114 18.94 1.18 12.53
N SER A 115 18.44 2.39 12.75
CA SER A 115 17.75 2.80 13.98
C SER A 115 16.33 2.19 14.12
N HIS A 116 15.76 1.65 13.05
CA HIS A 116 14.36 1.26 12.95
C HIS A 116 13.37 2.41 13.22
N LEU A 117 13.75 3.65 12.97
CA LEU A 117 12.91 4.84 13.12
C LEU A 117 12.60 5.45 11.75
N ALA A 118 11.33 5.55 11.41
CA ALA A 118 10.88 6.17 10.17
C ALA A 118 11.22 7.67 10.07
N SER A 119 11.44 8.34 11.22
CA SER A 119 11.91 9.73 11.29
C SER A 119 13.23 9.91 10.56
N ASP A 120 14.16 8.99 10.70
CA ASP A 120 15.50 9.14 10.14
C ASP A 120 15.47 9.12 8.61
N VAL A 121 14.54 8.33 8.02
CA VAL A 121 14.30 8.38 6.58
C VAL A 121 13.76 9.75 6.16
N VAL A 122 12.81 10.31 6.92
CA VAL A 122 12.24 11.64 6.61
C VAL A 122 13.29 12.72 6.74
N ASP A 123 14.07 12.71 7.84
CA ASP A 123 15.09 13.71 8.10
C ASP A 123 16.20 13.66 7.04
N ALA A 124 16.62 12.47 6.61
CA ALA A 124 17.60 12.30 5.53
C ALA A 124 17.08 12.81 4.19
N LEU A 125 15.79 12.56 3.87
CA LEU A 125 15.18 13.05 2.61
C LEU A 125 15.03 14.58 2.60
N VAL A 126 14.57 15.17 3.71
CA VAL A 126 14.43 16.63 3.86
C VAL A 126 15.78 17.30 3.80
N GLY A 127 16.73 16.87 4.66
CA GLY A 127 18.07 17.42 4.69
C GLY A 127 18.78 17.33 3.34
N SER A 128 18.59 16.24 2.61
CA SER A 128 19.17 16.06 1.27
C SER A 128 18.57 17.01 0.22
N ALA A 129 17.25 17.28 0.29
CA ALA A 129 16.60 18.23 -0.61
C ALA A 129 17.04 19.66 -0.32
N GLU A 130 17.09 20.05 0.96
CA GLU A 130 17.50 21.38 1.41
C GLU A 130 19.01 21.63 1.13
N TYR A 131 19.85 20.63 1.42
CA TYR A 131 21.28 20.71 1.08
C TYR A 131 21.54 20.90 -0.41
N ALA A 132 20.68 20.31 -1.26
CA ALA A 132 20.74 20.52 -2.71
C ALA A 132 20.26 21.91 -3.16
N GLY A 133 19.64 22.71 -2.27
CA GLY A 133 19.14 24.06 -2.56
C GLY A 133 17.63 24.15 -2.81
N ALA A 134 16.86 23.11 -2.49
CA ALA A 134 15.40 23.18 -2.55
C ALA A 134 14.84 23.83 -1.27
N GLU A 135 13.76 24.59 -1.39
CA GLU A 135 13.02 25.17 -0.27
C GLU A 135 11.76 24.34 0.01
N VAL A 136 11.61 23.84 1.26
CA VAL A 136 10.44 23.04 1.68
C VAL A 136 9.53 23.88 2.54
N LEU A 137 8.38 24.30 2.00
CA LEU A 137 7.40 25.14 2.66
C LEU A 137 6.22 24.32 3.18
N CYS A 138 6.14 24.16 4.50
CA CYS A 138 5.03 23.49 5.18
C CYS A 138 3.87 24.43 5.49
N GLY A 139 2.66 23.86 5.70
CA GLY A 139 1.44 24.62 5.91
C GLY A 139 0.93 25.32 4.64
N LYS A 140 1.41 24.95 3.47
CA LYS A 140 1.04 25.49 2.18
C LYS A 140 0.03 24.60 1.47
N GLU A 141 -1.23 24.73 1.82
CA GLU A 141 -2.30 23.97 1.21
C GLU A 141 -2.73 24.60 -0.11
N VAL A 142 -2.38 23.96 -1.22
CA VAL A 142 -2.76 24.39 -2.57
C VAL A 142 -4.25 24.16 -2.77
N ASN A 143 -4.98 25.17 -3.26
CA ASN A 143 -6.40 25.07 -3.58
C ASN A 143 -6.68 25.12 -5.07
N LYS A 144 -5.85 25.85 -5.84
CA LYS A 144 -6.06 26.02 -7.28
C LYS A 144 -4.74 26.01 -8.04
N ILE A 145 -4.75 25.36 -9.20
CA ILE A 145 -3.69 25.40 -10.18
C ILE A 145 -4.30 25.95 -11.48
N SER A 146 -3.60 26.86 -12.14
CA SER A 146 -3.91 27.30 -13.49
C SER A 146 -2.65 27.34 -14.33
N HIS A 147 -2.78 27.12 -15.64
CA HIS A 147 -1.66 27.20 -16.59
C HIS A 147 -2.01 28.09 -17.77
N ALA A 148 -0.97 28.69 -18.37
CA ALA A 148 -1.04 29.49 -19.57
C ALA A 148 0.07 29.04 -20.52
N GLU A 149 -0.29 28.59 -21.73
CA GLU A 149 0.66 27.95 -22.67
C GLU A 149 1.78 28.90 -23.15
N ASP A 150 1.44 30.17 -23.37
CA ASP A 150 2.35 31.16 -23.95
C ASP A 150 3.10 32.00 -22.89
N ALA A 151 2.90 31.74 -21.60
CA ALA A 151 3.59 32.45 -20.53
C ALA A 151 4.93 31.80 -20.17
N GLU A 152 5.95 32.63 -19.85
CA GLU A 152 7.21 32.12 -19.31
C GLU A 152 6.99 31.42 -17.98
N GLU A 153 6.22 32.02 -17.08
CA GLU A 153 5.71 31.41 -15.86
C GLU A 153 4.38 30.69 -16.15
N ARG A 154 4.47 29.48 -16.68
CA ARG A 154 3.32 28.73 -17.20
C ARG A 154 2.30 28.36 -16.13
N TYR A 155 2.75 28.13 -14.88
CA TYR A 155 1.90 27.65 -13.81
C TYR A 155 1.70 28.73 -12.75
N THR A 156 0.46 28.90 -12.33
CA THR A 156 0.09 29.69 -11.14
C THR A 156 -0.57 28.78 -10.14
N VAL A 157 -0.02 28.72 -8.93
CA VAL A 157 -0.45 27.88 -7.82
C VAL A 157 -0.89 28.79 -6.69
N ALA A 158 -2.18 28.75 -6.33
CA ALA A 158 -2.75 29.49 -5.22
C ALA A 158 -2.96 28.60 -4.00
N CYS A 159 -2.63 29.10 -2.81
CA CYS A 159 -2.81 28.42 -1.54
C CYS A 159 -3.96 29.02 -0.73
N ASN A 160 -4.49 28.24 0.24
CA ASN A 160 -5.59 28.65 1.13
C ASN A 160 -5.23 29.87 2.01
N ASP A 161 -3.95 30.07 2.32
CA ASP A 161 -3.45 31.21 3.09
C ASP A 161 -3.35 32.53 2.28
N GLY A 162 -3.77 32.49 1.00
CA GLY A 162 -3.71 33.61 0.08
C GLY A 162 -2.36 33.82 -0.59
N SER A 163 -1.34 33.00 -0.31
CA SER A 163 -0.07 33.03 -1.06
C SER A 163 -0.23 32.50 -2.48
N ILE A 164 0.50 33.10 -3.41
CA ILE A 164 0.49 32.74 -4.83
C ILE A 164 1.93 32.46 -5.27
N TYR A 165 2.11 31.29 -5.91
CA TYR A 165 3.38 30.88 -6.49
C TYR A 165 3.25 30.75 -7.99
N THR A 166 4.31 31.08 -8.72
CA THR A 166 4.36 30.89 -10.18
C THR A 166 5.61 30.13 -10.57
N SER A 167 5.54 29.31 -11.63
CA SER A 167 6.69 28.57 -12.11
C SER A 167 6.64 28.24 -13.59
N ARG A 168 7.81 27.88 -14.11
CA ARG A 168 7.97 27.35 -15.48
C ARG A 168 7.62 25.87 -15.56
N LYS A 169 7.85 25.10 -14.48
CA LYS A 169 7.61 23.66 -14.38
C LYS A 169 6.83 23.35 -13.10
N LEU A 170 5.96 22.36 -13.20
CA LEU A 170 5.13 21.89 -12.09
C LEU A 170 5.22 20.37 -11.94
N ILE A 171 5.47 19.87 -10.71
CA ILE A 171 5.49 18.44 -10.41
C ILE A 171 4.42 18.15 -9.35
N ILE A 172 3.49 17.25 -9.65
CA ILE A 172 2.42 16.83 -8.74
C ILE A 172 2.84 15.51 -8.06
N CYS A 173 3.07 15.58 -6.73
CA CYS A 173 3.54 14.50 -5.89
C CYS A 173 2.64 14.29 -4.65
N THR A 174 1.34 14.46 -4.81
CA THR A 174 0.37 14.56 -3.70
C THR A 174 0.00 13.24 -3.04
N GLY A 175 0.50 12.11 -3.55
CA GLY A 175 0.05 10.79 -3.13
C GLY A 175 -1.37 10.47 -3.61
N GLY A 176 -1.97 9.43 -3.02
CA GLY A 176 -3.30 8.95 -3.34
C GLY A 176 -4.37 9.39 -2.35
N LEU A 177 -5.20 8.41 -1.92
CA LEU A 177 -6.28 8.57 -0.94
C LEU A 177 -5.99 7.85 0.38
N SER A 178 -4.96 6.99 0.41
CA SER A 178 -4.65 6.17 1.58
C SER A 178 -4.12 7.01 2.75
N TYR A 179 -4.63 6.71 3.96
CA TYR A 179 -4.34 7.46 5.19
C TYR A 179 -4.58 8.98 5.04
N PRO A 180 -5.82 9.43 4.76
CA PRO A 180 -6.11 10.85 4.44
C PRO A 180 -5.65 11.84 5.52
N LYS A 181 -5.59 11.42 6.80
CA LYS A 181 -5.06 12.23 7.91
C LYS A 181 -3.58 12.57 7.78
N THR A 182 -2.84 11.92 6.89
CA THR A 182 -1.43 12.23 6.59
C THR A 182 -1.25 13.26 5.49
N GLY A 183 -2.34 13.69 4.84
CA GLY A 183 -2.35 14.67 3.77
C GLY A 183 -2.73 14.11 2.38
N SER A 184 -2.90 12.80 2.23
CA SER A 184 -3.29 12.15 0.97
C SER A 184 -4.81 12.19 0.78
N THR A 185 -5.33 13.27 0.22
CA THR A 185 -6.78 13.57 0.09
C THR A 185 -7.27 13.56 -1.34
N GLY A 186 -6.41 13.17 -2.31
CA GLY A 186 -6.79 13.06 -3.72
C GLY A 186 -6.79 14.38 -4.50
N ASP A 187 -6.21 15.44 -3.96
CA ASP A 187 -6.16 16.75 -4.63
C ASP A 187 -5.49 16.66 -6.00
N GLY A 188 -4.41 15.89 -6.13
CA GLY A 188 -3.71 15.70 -7.38
C GLY A 188 -4.57 15.08 -8.48
N TYR A 189 -5.49 14.18 -8.14
CA TYR A 189 -6.43 13.61 -9.11
C TYR A 189 -7.41 14.63 -9.62
N ARG A 190 -7.90 15.51 -8.75
CA ARG A 190 -8.79 16.62 -9.13
C ARG A 190 -8.10 17.55 -10.10
N TRP A 191 -6.89 18.02 -9.77
CA TRP A 191 -6.15 18.94 -10.64
C TRP A 191 -5.74 18.28 -11.96
N ALA A 192 -5.31 17.02 -11.94
CA ALA A 192 -4.99 16.28 -13.16
C ALA A 192 -6.21 16.19 -14.09
N LYS A 193 -7.40 15.93 -13.54
CA LYS A 193 -8.67 15.89 -14.30
C LYS A 193 -9.05 17.27 -14.84
N GLU A 194 -8.91 18.33 -14.03
CA GLU A 194 -9.16 19.71 -14.45
C GLU A 194 -8.22 20.13 -15.62
N MET A 195 -7.01 19.54 -15.66
CA MET A 195 -6.02 19.74 -16.72
C MET A 195 -6.14 18.72 -17.87
N GLY A 196 -7.24 17.98 -17.98
CA GLY A 196 -7.55 17.11 -19.11
C GLY A 196 -7.03 15.68 -19.01
N HIS A 197 -6.36 15.28 -17.92
CA HIS A 197 -5.92 13.90 -17.72
C HIS A 197 -7.08 12.98 -17.32
N SER A 198 -7.03 11.75 -17.80
CA SER A 198 -7.94 10.70 -17.33
C SER A 198 -7.40 10.08 -16.03
N ILE A 199 -8.33 9.71 -15.15
CA ILE A 199 -8.03 9.03 -13.88
C ILE A 199 -8.55 7.61 -13.96
N LYS A 200 -7.68 6.63 -13.83
CA LYS A 200 -8.05 5.22 -13.71
C LYS A 200 -8.79 5.01 -12.39
N ALA A 201 -9.73 4.05 -12.39
CA ALA A 201 -10.57 3.76 -11.23
C ALA A 201 -9.73 3.59 -9.96
N LEU A 202 -10.03 4.39 -8.94
CA LEU A 202 -9.34 4.38 -7.66
C LEU A 202 -9.98 3.34 -6.75
N PHE A 203 -9.15 2.51 -6.12
CA PHE A 203 -9.62 1.57 -5.10
C PHE A 203 -8.53 1.30 -4.05
N PRO A 204 -8.93 0.93 -2.80
CA PRO A 204 -7.98 0.55 -1.76
C PRO A 204 -7.18 -0.69 -2.16
N SER A 205 -5.86 -0.63 -2.03
CA SER A 205 -4.95 -1.76 -2.19
C SER A 205 -4.13 -1.96 -0.92
N LEU A 206 -3.71 -3.19 -0.62
CA LEU A 206 -3.07 -3.56 0.64
C LEU A 206 -3.95 -3.15 1.84
N THR A 207 -5.18 -3.62 1.85
CA THR A 207 -6.17 -3.33 2.89
C THR A 207 -6.71 -4.61 3.52
N ALA A 208 -7.44 -4.48 4.63
CA ALA A 208 -8.14 -5.59 5.25
C ALA A 208 -9.31 -6.05 4.36
N ILE A 209 -9.41 -7.35 4.11
CA ILE A 209 -10.58 -7.99 3.51
C ILE A 209 -11.46 -8.56 4.62
N VAL A 210 -12.76 -8.32 4.52
CA VAL A 210 -13.70 -8.60 5.61
C VAL A 210 -14.52 -9.85 5.31
N PRO A 211 -14.33 -10.96 6.05
CA PRO A 211 -15.18 -12.12 5.93
C PRO A 211 -16.62 -11.83 6.36
N SER A 212 -17.58 -12.55 5.78
CA SER A 212 -18.99 -12.46 6.14
C SER A 212 -19.21 -12.78 7.62
N GLY A 213 -19.96 -11.93 8.32
CA GLY A 213 -20.19 -12.03 9.75
C GLY A 213 -18.97 -11.74 10.64
N TYR A 214 -17.92 -11.14 10.06
CA TYR A 214 -16.76 -10.69 10.83
C TYR A 214 -16.99 -9.33 11.49
N LYS A 215 -17.68 -8.44 10.80
CA LYS A 215 -18.11 -7.14 11.33
C LYS A 215 -19.63 -7.07 11.39
N ASP A 216 -20.13 -6.22 12.29
CA ASP A 216 -21.57 -5.99 12.45
C ASP A 216 -22.07 -4.99 11.39
N VAL A 217 -22.20 -5.50 10.16
CA VAL A 217 -22.60 -4.69 8.99
C VAL A 217 -24.10 -4.62 8.91
N THR A 218 -24.66 -3.46 9.25
CA THR A 218 -26.10 -3.19 9.12
C THR A 218 -26.48 -2.78 7.69
N PRO A 219 -27.75 -2.94 7.28
CA PRO A 219 -28.23 -2.41 6.00
C PRO A 219 -27.94 -0.92 5.82
N LEU A 220 -28.11 -0.11 6.87
CA LEU A 220 -27.84 1.33 6.87
C LEU A 220 -26.34 1.66 6.65
N SER A 221 -25.43 0.81 7.09
CA SER A 221 -24.00 0.99 6.81
C SER A 221 -23.63 0.68 5.36
N LYS A 222 -24.36 -0.24 4.72
CA LYS A 222 -24.21 -0.56 3.29
C LYS A 222 -24.73 0.55 2.38
N GLU A 223 -25.83 1.21 2.75
CA GLU A 223 -26.40 2.34 1.99
C GLU A 223 -25.53 3.59 2.02
N LYS A 224 -24.76 3.82 3.10
CA LYS A 224 -23.81 4.94 3.23
C LYS A 224 -22.51 4.74 2.47
N SER A 225 -22.24 3.55 1.99
CA SER A 225 -21.02 3.23 1.26
C SER A 225 -21.13 3.68 -0.20
N VAL A 226 -20.33 4.69 -0.58
CA VAL A 226 -20.23 5.20 -1.96
C VAL A 226 -19.60 4.15 -2.90
N VAL A 227 -18.81 3.22 -2.34
CA VAL A 227 -18.10 2.17 -3.09
C VAL A 227 -18.65 0.81 -2.64
N LYS A 228 -19.08 -0.01 -3.62
CA LYS A 228 -19.61 -1.35 -3.34
C LYS A 228 -18.58 -2.21 -2.61
N GLY A 229 -18.99 -2.86 -1.51
CA GLY A 229 -18.13 -3.69 -0.68
C GLY A 229 -17.29 -2.93 0.36
N HIS A 230 -17.32 -1.60 0.39
CA HIS A 230 -16.64 -0.83 1.44
C HIS A 230 -17.34 -1.00 2.79
N ILE A 231 -16.57 -1.33 3.81
CA ILE A 231 -16.98 -1.43 5.22
C ILE A 231 -16.15 -0.42 6.02
N ASP A 232 -16.83 0.49 6.74
CA ASP A 232 -16.15 1.48 7.56
C ASP A 232 -15.29 0.79 8.64
N ARG A 233 -14.08 1.30 8.86
CA ARG A 233 -13.16 0.77 9.87
C ARG A 233 -13.78 0.76 11.27
N SER A 234 -14.58 1.76 11.61
CA SER A 234 -15.23 1.90 12.92
C SER A 234 -16.38 0.92 13.14
N THR A 235 -16.84 0.19 12.09
CA THR A 235 -17.86 -0.85 12.24
C THR A 235 -17.41 -1.87 13.29
N PRO A 236 -18.19 -2.14 14.35
CA PRO A 236 -17.81 -3.06 15.40
C PRO A 236 -17.55 -4.48 14.88
N LEU A 237 -16.73 -5.24 15.60
CA LEU A 237 -16.58 -6.67 15.36
C LEU A 237 -17.88 -7.39 15.73
N ALA A 238 -18.38 -8.23 14.84
CA ALA A 238 -19.39 -9.22 15.19
C ALA A 238 -18.79 -10.34 16.04
N GLU A 239 -19.62 -11.29 16.48
CA GLU A 239 -19.17 -12.38 17.35
C GLU A 239 -18.02 -13.18 16.74
N THR A 240 -18.09 -13.53 15.45
CA THR A 240 -17.02 -14.27 14.77
C THR A 240 -15.73 -13.45 14.70
N GLY A 241 -15.84 -12.17 14.37
CA GLY A 241 -14.68 -11.27 14.34
C GLY A 241 -14.03 -11.13 15.71
N SER A 242 -14.83 -11.02 16.78
CA SER A 242 -14.33 -10.94 18.14
C SER A 242 -13.58 -12.21 18.59
N MET A 243 -13.99 -13.38 18.10
CA MET A 243 -13.31 -14.66 18.37
C MET A 243 -11.99 -14.80 17.58
N LEU A 244 -11.89 -14.21 16.39
CA LEU A 244 -10.75 -14.34 15.49
C LEU A 244 -9.72 -13.23 15.70
N CYS A 245 -10.16 -12.01 15.99
CA CYS A 245 -9.29 -10.84 16.09
C CYS A 245 -8.14 -11.06 17.10
N GLY A 246 -6.94 -10.65 16.68
CA GLY A 246 -5.71 -10.83 17.48
C GLY A 246 -4.98 -12.15 17.23
N ASN A 247 -5.55 -13.08 16.45
CA ASN A 247 -4.88 -14.31 16.09
C ASN A 247 -4.05 -14.16 14.82
N GLN A 248 -2.90 -14.83 14.81
CA GLN A 248 -2.02 -14.95 13.64
C GLN A 248 -1.93 -16.42 13.22
N LEU A 249 -2.08 -16.68 11.94
CA LEU A 249 -1.76 -17.95 11.30
C LEU A 249 -0.39 -17.83 10.63
N LYS A 250 0.53 -18.71 11.01
CA LYS A 250 1.89 -18.73 10.42
C LYS A 250 2.01 -19.85 9.40
N ASN A 251 2.71 -19.54 8.30
CA ASN A 251 3.03 -20.51 7.26
C ASN A 251 1.78 -21.25 6.76
N VAL A 252 0.73 -20.52 6.40
CA VAL A 252 -0.50 -21.05 5.81
C VAL A 252 -0.56 -20.76 4.31
N GLY A 253 -1.34 -21.55 3.58
CA GLY A 253 -1.74 -21.23 2.22
C GLY A 253 -3.01 -20.38 2.23
N LEU A 254 -3.09 -19.39 1.34
CA LEU A 254 -4.29 -18.59 1.11
C LEU A 254 -4.58 -18.58 -0.39
N SER A 255 -5.72 -19.14 -0.79
CA SER A 255 -6.22 -19.05 -2.15
C SER A 255 -7.42 -18.10 -2.19
N ILE A 256 -7.47 -17.22 -3.18
CA ILE A 256 -8.62 -16.38 -3.46
C ILE A 256 -9.39 -16.95 -4.64
N VAL A 257 -10.66 -17.25 -4.40
CA VAL A 257 -11.59 -17.79 -5.38
C VAL A 257 -12.57 -16.69 -5.77
N ILE A 258 -12.62 -16.33 -7.04
CA ILE A 258 -13.52 -15.32 -7.61
C ILE A 258 -14.48 -16.03 -8.57
N ASP A 259 -15.78 -15.94 -8.30
CA ASP A 259 -16.84 -16.57 -9.11
C ASP A 259 -16.60 -18.06 -9.38
N GLY A 260 -16.04 -18.77 -8.37
CA GLY A 260 -15.78 -20.20 -8.42
C GLY A 260 -14.42 -20.61 -8.99
N ASN A 261 -13.61 -19.67 -9.50
CA ASN A 261 -12.28 -19.94 -10.05
C ASN A 261 -11.18 -19.41 -9.13
N ILE A 262 -10.09 -20.15 -8.98
CA ILE A 262 -8.91 -19.70 -8.26
C ILE A 262 -8.28 -18.56 -9.05
N ALA A 263 -8.27 -17.37 -8.44
CA ALA A 263 -7.72 -16.16 -9.04
C ALA A 263 -6.28 -15.90 -8.59
N ASP A 264 -5.91 -16.35 -7.39
CA ASP A 264 -4.55 -16.21 -6.84
C ASP A 264 -4.31 -17.14 -5.67
N GLU A 265 -3.02 -17.46 -5.41
CA GLU A 265 -2.60 -18.30 -4.30
C GLU A 265 -1.29 -17.78 -3.71
N GLU A 266 -1.22 -17.71 -2.38
CA GLU A 266 -0.05 -17.25 -1.65
C GLU A 266 0.23 -18.13 -0.43
N PHE A 267 1.51 -18.19 -0.05
CA PHE A 267 1.98 -18.87 1.16
C PHE A 267 2.67 -17.88 2.09
N GLY A 268 2.30 -17.90 3.37
CA GLY A 268 2.91 -17.04 4.38
C GLY A 268 2.07 -16.85 5.63
N ASP A 269 2.26 -15.72 6.27
CA ASP A 269 1.54 -15.37 7.50
C ASP A 269 0.28 -14.56 7.19
N LEU A 270 -0.82 -14.92 7.85
CA LEU A 270 -2.13 -14.28 7.77
C LEU A 270 -2.57 -13.82 9.16
N ASP A 271 -2.97 -12.56 9.28
CA ASP A 271 -3.40 -11.94 10.53
C ASP A 271 -4.92 -11.72 10.54
N PHE A 272 -5.57 -12.08 11.63
CA PHE A 272 -6.94 -11.65 11.94
C PHE A 272 -6.89 -10.40 12.81
N THR A 273 -7.32 -9.27 12.26
CA THR A 273 -7.26 -7.96 12.94
C THR A 273 -8.66 -7.41 13.17
N ASP A 274 -8.75 -6.23 13.79
CA ASP A 274 -10.00 -5.47 13.89
C ASP A 274 -10.56 -5.04 12.52
N GLY A 275 -9.72 -5.04 11.47
CA GLY A 275 -10.12 -4.76 10.08
C GLY A 275 -10.66 -5.98 9.34
N GLY A 276 -10.23 -7.19 9.69
CA GLY A 276 -10.49 -8.42 8.96
C GLY A 276 -9.22 -9.25 8.76
N LEU A 277 -9.09 -9.86 7.59
CA LEU A 277 -7.88 -10.59 7.17
C LEU A 277 -6.84 -9.60 6.65
N GLU A 278 -5.68 -9.60 7.28
CA GLU A 278 -4.52 -8.76 6.97
C GLU A 278 -3.23 -9.61 6.99
N GLY A 279 -2.11 -8.98 7.29
CA GLY A 279 -0.80 -9.62 7.27
C GLY A 279 -0.19 -9.70 5.86
N PRO A 280 1.00 -10.28 5.72
CA PRO A 280 1.72 -10.27 4.45
C PRO A 280 0.93 -10.80 3.27
N ILE A 281 0.33 -12.01 3.41
CA ILE A 281 -0.46 -12.61 2.31
C ILE A 281 -1.86 -12.01 2.21
N GLY A 282 -2.49 -11.60 3.31
CA GLY A 282 -3.79 -10.93 3.29
C GLY A 282 -3.74 -9.61 2.51
N PHE A 283 -2.73 -8.79 2.76
CA PHE A 283 -2.53 -7.54 2.04
C PHE A 283 -2.26 -7.76 0.55
N LYS A 284 -1.36 -8.68 0.20
CA LYS A 284 -1.04 -8.99 -1.20
C LYS A 284 -2.28 -9.42 -1.98
N MET A 285 -3.10 -10.29 -1.39
CA MET A 285 -4.31 -10.81 -2.00
C MET A 285 -5.46 -9.77 -2.07
N SER A 286 -5.42 -8.74 -1.21
CA SER A 286 -6.51 -7.76 -1.08
C SER A 286 -6.78 -6.99 -2.37
N ARG A 287 -5.75 -6.67 -3.17
CA ARG A 287 -5.89 -5.93 -4.43
C ARG A 287 -6.86 -6.62 -5.39
N LYS A 288 -6.73 -7.93 -5.60
CA LYS A 288 -7.62 -8.73 -6.45
C LYS A 288 -9.02 -8.85 -5.83
N CYS A 289 -9.10 -9.08 -4.51
CA CYS A 289 -10.37 -9.16 -3.79
C CYS A 289 -11.18 -7.87 -3.91
N VAL A 290 -10.57 -6.72 -3.64
CA VAL A 290 -11.23 -5.42 -3.68
C VAL A 290 -11.76 -5.13 -5.09
N ASN A 291 -10.92 -5.33 -6.11
CA ASN A 291 -11.33 -5.11 -7.50
C ASN A 291 -12.52 -6.01 -7.89
N ALA A 292 -12.49 -7.29 -7.51
CA ALA A 292 -13.59 -8.23 -7.78
C ALA A 292 -14.88 -7.81 -7.06
N LEU A 293 -14.82 -7.43 -5.79
CA LEU A 293 -15.96 -7.00 -4.99
C LEU A 293 -16.63 -5.73 -5.54
N ILE A 294 -15.83 -4.74 -5.95
CA ILE A 294 -16.34 -3.50 -6.57
C ILE A 294 -17.10 -3.83 -7.86
N ASN A 295 -16.60 -4.77 -8.66
CA ASN A 295 -17.24 -5.22 -9.90
C ASN A 295 -18.40 -6.19 -9.67
N GLY A 296 -18.70 -6.56 -8.42
CA GLY A 296 -19.84 -7.35 -8.05
C GLY A 296 -19.66 -8.85 -8.08
N SER A 297 -18.43 -9.32 -8.21
CA SER A 297 -18.07 -10.73 -8.14
C SER A 297 -18.20 -11.29 -6.72
N LYS A 298 -18.42 -12.59 -6.61
CA LYS A 298 -18.34 -13.32 -5.33
C LYS A 298 -16.89 -13.69 -5.06
N VAL A 299 -16.43 -13.38 -3.84
CA VAL A 299 -15.06 -13.67 -3.41
C VAL A 299 -15.08 -14.59 -2.21
N VAL A 300 -14.26 -15.64 -2.25
CA VAL A 300 -14.07 -16.59 -1.15
C VAL A 300 -12.57 -16.71 -0.87
N ALA A 301 -12.17 -16.49 0.39
CA ALA A 301 -10.85 -16.84 0.89
C ALA A 301 -10.86 -18.31 1.34
N VAL A 302 -9.89 -19.08 0.87
CA VAL A 302 -9.70 -20.48 1.24
C VAL A 302 -8.35 -20.62 1.90
N ILE A 303 -8.35 -20.97 3.18
CA ILE A 303 -7.13 -21.07 4.00
C ILE A 303 -6.74 -22.54 4.14
N ASP A 304 -5.54 -22.89 3.67
CA ASP A 304 -4.89 -24.16 3.97
C ASP A 304 -4.03 -23.99 5.23
N MET A 305 -4.48 -24.55 6.33
CA MET A 305 -3.78 -24.45 7.62
C MET A 305 -2.62 -25.44 7.78
N LYS A 306 -2.44 -26.35 6.83
CA LYS A 306 -1.42 -27.42 6.85
C LYS A 306 -0.81 -27.62 5.44
N PRO A 307 -0.29 -26.57 4.80
CA PRO A 307 0.14 -26.64 3.40
C PRO A 307 1.29 -27.62 3.15
N ALA A 308 2.14 -27.87 4.16
CA ALA A 308 3.27 -28.80 4.07
C ALA A 308 2.87 -30.29 4.29
N VAL A 309 1.58 -30.59 4.47
CA VAL A 309 1.11 -31.96 4.73
C VAL A 309 0.09 -32.34 3.68
N GLU A 310 0.30 -33.48 3.03
CA GLU A 310 -0.67 -34.04 2.09
C GLU A 310 -1.96 -34.44 2.80
N ILE A 311 -3.09 -34.39 2.08
CA ILE A 311 -4.40 -34.59 2.69
C ILE A 311 -4.55 -36.01 3.24
N GLU A 312 -3.98 -37.01 2.58
CA GLU A 312 -4.00 -38.41 2.97
C GLU A 312 -3.25 -38.62 4.28
N ASP A 313 -2.06 -38.03 4.43
CA ASP A 313 -1.26 -38.09 5.66
C ASP A 313 -1.97 -37.38 6.81
N LEU A 314 -2.60 -36.25 6.54
CA LEU A 314 -3.38 -35.53 7.53
C LEU A 314 -4.60 -36.34 8.00
N GLN A 315 -5.28 -37.04 7.10
CA GLN A 315 -6.39 -37.94 7.41
C GLN A 315 -5.93 -39.09 8.34
N VAL A 316 -4.83 -39.75 8.00
CA VAL A 316 -4.24 -40.84 8.81
C VAL A 316 -3.88 -40.31 10.21
N ARG A 317 -3.22 -39.15 10.29
CA ARG A 317 -2.85 -38.53 11.57
C ARG A 317 -4.07 -38.20 12.41
N ILE A 318 -5.12 -37.62 11.83
CA ILE A 318 -6.36 -37.30 12.55
C ILE A 318 -7.06 -38.54 13.04
N ALA A 319 -7.14 -39.62 12.23
CA ALA A 319 -7.72 -40.90 12.62
C ALA A 319 -6.94 -41.54 13.79
N THR A 320 -5.61 -41.48 13.74
CA THR A 320 -4.75 -41.95 14.83
C THR A 320 -5.02 -41.22 16.14
N LEU A 321 -5.00 -39.88 16.09
CA LEU A 321 -5.30 -39.03 17.26
C LEU A 321 -6.71 -39.28 17.81
N TRP A 322 -7.70 -39.45 16.94
CA TRP A 322 -9.06 -39.76 17.36
C TRP A 322 -9.16 -41.09 18.10
N ASN A 323 -8.47 -42.13 17.62
CA ASN A 323 -8.42 -43.44 18.25
C ASN A 323 -7.67 -43.39 19.59
N GLU A 324 -6.60 -42.61 19.69
CA GLU A 324 -5.89 -42.39 20.98
C GLU A 324 -6.80 -41.71 22.00
N ILE A 325 -7.53 -40.66 21.62
CA ILE A 325 -8.49 -39.93 22.46
C ILE A 325 -9.61 -40.90 22.94
N ALA A 326 -10.06 -41.81 22.08
CA ALA A 326 -11.10 -42.78 22.42
C ALA A 326 -10.61 -43.86 23.42
N LYS A 327 -9.30 -44.16 23.41
CA LYS A 327 -8.69 -45.17 24.33
C LYS A 327 -8.19 -44.55 25.63
N ASP A 328 -7.96 -43.25 25.70
CA ASP A 328 -7.49 -42.57 26.90
C ASP A 328 -8.59 -42.58 28.00
N LYS A 329 -8.28 -43.15 29.20
CA LYS A 329 -9.18 -43.23 30.34
C LYS A 329 -9.83 -41.90 30.74
N ARG A 330 -9.15 -40.76 30.46
CA ARG A 330 -9.64 -39.41 30.81
C ARG A 330 -10.67 -38.88 29.83
N SER A 331 -10.70 -39.42 28.60
CA SER A 331 -11.55 -38.92 27.49
C SER A 331 -12.51 -39.98 26.94
N ALA A 332 -12.27 -41.26 27.16
CA ALA A 332 -13.09 -42.37 26.62
C ALA A 332 -14.60 -42.23 26.94
N ASN A 333 -14.94 -41.78 28.14
CA ASN A 333 -16.33 -41.63 28.61
C ASN A 333 -16.93 -40.25 28.32
N LYS A 334 -16.17 -39.34 27.67
CA LYS A 334 -16.69 -38.02 27.32
C LYS A 334 -17.63 -38.05 26.10
N LEU A 335 -18.53 -37.09 26.03
CA LEU A 335 -19.40 -36.91 24.87
C LEU A 335 -18.57 -36.69 23.60
N TYR A 336 -19.14 -37.05 22.45
CA TYR A 336 -18.48 -36.89 21.15
C TYR A 336 -17.93 -35.48 20.95
N LYS A 337 -18.73 -34.44 21.23
CA LYS A 337 -18.32 -33.03 21.09
C LYS A 337 -17.12 -32.66 21.95
N ASP A 338 -16.98 -33.24 23.13
CA ASP A 338 -15.87 -32.95 24.03
C ASP A 338 -14.59 -33.63 23.53
N ARG A 339 -14.72 -34.88 23.04
CA ARG A 339 -13.61 -35.60 22.40
C ARG A 339 -13.17 -34.88 21.11
N PHE A 340 -14.11 -34.38 20.33
CA PHE A 340 -13.79 -33.60 19.13
C PHE A 340 -13.04 -32.29 19.47
N ARG A 341 -13.45 -31.59 20.53
CA ARG A 341 -12.69 -30.43 21.03
C ARG A 341 -11.27 -30.80 21.46
N ILE A 342 -11.07 -31.94 22.14
CA ILE A 342 -9.73 -32.41 22.46
C ILE A 342 -8.92 -32.69 21.21
N LEU A 343 -9.51 -33.29 20.17
CA LEU A 343 -8.86 -33.47 18.88
C LEU A 343 -8.43 -32.13 18.27
N LEU A 344 -9.32 -31.14 18.28
CA LEU A 344 -9.01 -29.80 17.75
C LEU A 344 -7.79 -29.16 18.44
N THR A 345 -7.62 -29.33 19.76
CA THR A 345 -6.45 -28.82 20.50
C THR A 345 -5.12 -29.42 20.05
N LYS A 346 -5.14 -30.56 19.35
CA LYS A 346 -3.93 -31.25 18.85
C LYS A 346 -3.52 -30.75 17.47
N VAL A 347 -4.43 -30.06 16.74
CA VAL A 347 -4.21 -29.68 15.34
C VAL A 347 -4.36 -28.16 15.09
N LEU A 348 -5.01 -27.43 16.00
CA LEU A 348 -5.28 -26.00 15.95
C LEU A 348 -4.77 -25.27 17.21
N PRO A 349 -4.37 -23.99 17.08
CA PRO A 349 -4.23 -23.10 18.23
C PRO A 349 -5.54 -23.00 19.02
N MET A 350 -5.43 -23.07 20.35
CA MET A 350 -6.61 -23.12 21.23
C MET A 350 -7.55 -21.93 21.03
N GLN A 351 -6.99 -20.76 20.78
CA GLN A 351 -7.73 -19.50 20.59
C GLN A 351 -8.63 -19.52 19.35
N LEU A 352 -8.28 -20.31 18.33
CA LEU A 352 -9.06 -20.40 17.08
C LEU A 352 -10.23 -21.38 17.15
N ILE A 353 -10.22 -22.31 18.12
CA ILE A 353 -11.20 -23.40 18.19
C ILE A 353 -12.64 -22.89 18.26
N PRO A 354 -13.00 -21.87 19.08
CA PRO A 354 -14.38 -21.39 19.13
C PRO A 354 -14.90 -20.90 17.77
N ALA A 355 -14.11 -20.07 17.10
CA ALA A 355 -14.46 -19.55 15.77
C ALA A 355 -14.48 -20.67 14.72
N PHE A 356 -13.50 -21.57 14.76
CA PHE A 356 -13.43 -22.70 13.82
C PHE A 356 -14.68 -23.59 13.90
N VAL A 357 -15.11 -23.95 15.12
CA VAL A 357 -16.32 -24.75 15.34
C VAL A 357 -17.57 -24.01 14.90
N LYS A 358 -17.67 -22.70 15.17
CA LYS A 358 -18.80 -21.87 14.77
C LYS A 358 -18.93 -21.77 13.25
N LEU A 359 -17.82 -21.55 12.58
CA LEU A 359 -17.78 -21.40 11.10
C LEU A 359 -17.88 -22.74 10.36
N ASN A 360 -17.62 -23.87 11.04
CA ASN A 360 -17.68 -25.20 10.47
C ASN A 360 -18.57 -26.14 11.33
N PRO A 361 -19.89 -25.85 11.46
CA PRO A 361 -20.77 -26.57 12.36
C PRO A 361 -20.91 -28.08 12.02
N ASN A 362 -20.67 -28.43 10.76
CA ASN A 362 -20.74 -29.82 10.28
C ASN A 362 -19.38 -30.53 10.27
N ALA A 363 -18.31 -29.88 10.77
CA ALA A 363 -17.01 -30.54 10.85
C ALA A 363 -17.01 -31.62 11.94
N ASP A 364 -16.47 -32.77 11.59
CA ASP A 364 -16.28 -33.91 12.45
C ASP A 364 -14.87 -34.51 12.28
N HIS A 365 -14.53 -35.56 13.03
CA HIS A 365 -13.21 -36.20 12.95
C HIS A 365 -12.91 -36.79 11.55
N LYS A 366 -13.91 -37.10 10.73
CA LYS A 366 -13.76 -37.65 9.37
C LYS A 366 -13.54 -36.55 8.33
N THR A 367 -14.16 -35.41 8.52
CA THR A 367 -14.10 -34.26 7.59
C THR A 367 -13.03 -33.25 7.97
N LEU A 368 -12.46 -33.35 9.18
CA LEU A 368 -11.53 -32.36 9.73
C LEU A 368 -10.31 -32.10 8.83
N ALA A 369 -9.72 -33.16 8.24
CA ALA A 369 -8.57 -33.00 7.35
C ALA A 369 -8.91 -32.08 6.14
N LYS A 370 -10.05 -32.33 5.50
CA LYS A 370 -10.53 -31.51 4.37
C LYS A 370 -10.80 -30.07 4.80
N THR A 371 -11.41 -29.88 6.00
CA THR A 371 -11.71 -28.55 6.53
C THR A 371 -10.44 -27.76 6.86
N LEU A 372 -9.40 -28.42 7.40
CA LEU A 372 -8.11 -27.79 7.68
C LEU A 372 -7.32 -27.44 6.41
N LYS A 373 -7.47 -28.21 5.35
CA LYS A 373 -6.86 -27.97 4.05
C LYS A 373 -7.61 -26.89 3.22
N ALA A 374 -8.89 -26.66 3.54
CA ALA A 374 -9.74 -25.72 2.79
C ALA A 374 -10.76 -25.04 3.75
N TRP A 375 -10.24 -24.24 4.69
CA TRP A 375 -11.09 -23.42 5.57
C TRP A 375 -11.59 -22.21 4.79
N LYS A 376 -12.87 -22.26 4.42
CA LYS A 376 -13.50 -21.27 3.54
C LYS A 376 -14.10 -20.12 4.35
N MET A 377 -13.90 -18.90 3.87
CA MET A 377 -14.55 -17.68 4.36
C MET A 377 -15.05 -16.87 3.16
N GLU A 378 -16.36 -16.67 3.05
CA GLU A 378 -16.92 -15.74 2.08
C GLU A 378 -16.50 -14.32 2.45
N ILE A 379 -16.08 -13.52 1.48
CA ILE A 379 -15.67 -12.15 1.69
C ILE A 379 -16.81 -11.22 1.28
N GLU A 380 -17.32 -10.46 2.25
CA GLU A 380 -18.43 -9.52 1.99
C GLU A 380 -17.96 -8.09 1.71
N GLY A 381 -16.70 -7.76 2.06
CA GLY A 381 -16.23 -6.40 1.89
C GLY A 381 -14.74 -6.20 2.21
N PHE A 382 -14.37 -4.94 2.29
CA PHE A 382 -13.00 -4.49 2.58
C PHE A 382 -13.03 -3.17 3.34
N VAL A 383 -11.96 -2.87 4.08
CA VAL A 383 -11.79 -1.58 4.76
C VAL A 383 -11.26 -0.55 3.77
N GLY A 384 -11.75 0.70 3.87
CA GLY A 384 -11.46 1.77 2.93
C GLY A 384 -10.09 2.43 3.08
N TYR A 385 -10.00 3.63 2.52
CA TYR A 385 -8.76 4.41 2.45
C TYR A 385 -8.20 4.84 3.80
N GLU A 386 -9.00 4.85 4.84
CA GLU A 386 -8.59 5.16 6.20
C GLU A 386 -7.61 4.12 6.79
N ARG A 387 -7.54 2.93 6.19
CA ARG A 387 -6.67 1.84 6.64
C ARG A 387 -5.80 1.22 5.54
N CYS A 388 -6.15 1.35 4.27
CA CYS A 388 -5.34 0.78 3.20
C CYS A 388 -3.94 1.42 3.15
N VAL A 389 -2.94 0.62 2.80
CA VAL A 389 -1.55 1.09 2.73
C VAL A 389 -1.32 1.96 1.50
N VAL A 390 -1.97 1.62 0.38
CA VAL A 390 -1.79 2.30 -0.90
C VAL A 390 -3.10 2.38 -1.67
N THR A 391 -3.23 3.41 -2.51
CA THR A 391 -4.30 3.58 -3.49
C THR A 391 -3.87 2.96 -4.81
N ALA A 392 -4.63 2.00 -5.34
CA ALA A 392 -4.51 1.53 -6.71
C ALA A 392 -5.33 2.41 -7.64
N GLY A 393 -4.93 2.50 -8.91
CA GLY A 393 -5.43 3.51 -9.85
C GLY A 393 -4.69 4.84 -9.73
N GLY A 394 -5.10 5.83 -10.50
CA GLY A 394 -4.46 7.14 -10.50
C GLY A 394 -4.47 7.82 -11.87
N VAL A 395 -3.63 8.83 -12.04
CA VAL A 395 -3.42 9.49 -13.34
C VAL A 395 -2.95 8.46 -14.36
N ASN A 396 -3.64 8.41 -15.48
CA ASN A 396 -3.41 7.40 -16.52
C ASN A 396 -1.97 7.45 -17.05
N ILE A 397 -1.20 6.41 -16.82
CA ILE A 397 0.20 6.31 -17.24
C ILE A 397 0.41 6.36 -18.75
N GLU A 398 -0.61 6.08 -19.57
CA GLU A 398 -0.53 6.22 -21.03
C GLU A 398 -0.42 7.71 -21.47
N GLU A 399 -0.84 8.61 -20.59
CA GLU A 399 -0.77 10.07 -20.79
C GLU A 399 0.50 10.69 -20.18
N ILE A 400 1.41 9.85 -19.69
CA ILE A 400 2.68 10.25 -19.08
C ILE A 400 3.83 9.59 -19.84
N THR A 401 4.93 10.31 -20.03
CA THR A 401 6.13 9.81 -20.69
C THR A 401 7.00 9.03 -19.69
N PRO A 402 7.22 7.71 -19.84
CA PRO A 402 7.93 6.90 -18.84
C PRO A 402 9.37 7.33 -18.57
N LYS A 403 10.04 7.92 -19.58
CA LYS A 403 11.46 8.34 -19.50
C LYS A 403 11.68 9.67 -18.79
N THR A 404 10.61 10.48 -18.61
CA THR A 404 10.70 11.83 -18.05
C THR A 404 9.69 12.08 -16.93
N LEU A 405 8.63 11.28 -16.85
CA LEU A 405 7.43 11.50 -16.02
C LEU A 405 6.64 12.75 -16.40
N GLU A 406 6.93 13.35 -17.55
CA GLU A 406 6.22 14.51 -18.09
C GLU A 406 4.88 14.10 -18.70
N SER A 407 3.87 14.93 -18.50
CA SER A 407 2.59 14.85 -19.18
C SER A 407 2.78 14.89 -20.71
N ARG A 408 2.05 14.03 -21.40
CA ARG A 408 1.95 14.09 -22.87
C ARG A 408 0.94 15.13 -23.36
N LEU A 409 0.09 15.64 -22.45
CA LEU A 409 -0.98 16.58 -22.76
C LEU A 409 -0.57 18.02 -22.51
N ILE A 410 0.21 18.26 -21.44
CA ILE A 410 0.60 19.61 -21.01
C ILE A 410 2.11 19.68 -20.80
N PRO A 411 2.84 20.42 -21.64
CA PRO A 411 4.29 20.57 -21.54
C PRO A 411 4.71 21.21 -20.21
N GLY A 412 5.70 20.63 -19.54
CA GLY A 412 6.23 21.14 -18.28
C GLY A 412 5.45 20.73 -17.04
N LEU A 413 4.40 19.91 -17.18
CA LEU A 413 3.68 19.25 -16.09
C LEU A 413 4.24 17.85 -15.90
N TYR A 414 4.51 17.46 -14.63
CA TYR A 414 5.04 16.15 -14.27
C TYR A 414 4.19 15.52 -13.15
N PHE A 415 4.19 14.20 -13.10
CA PHE A 415 3.52 13.43 -12.05
C PHE A 415 4.48 12.38 -11.49
N ALA A 416 4.51 12.20 -10.16
CA ALA A 416 5.35 11.20 -9.53
C ALA A 416 4.77 10.65 -8.23
N GLY A 417 5.12 9.42 -7.90
CA GLY A 417 4.63 8.71 -6.72
C GLY A 417 3.21 8.18 -6.90
N GLU A 418 2.51 7.95 -5.80
CA GLU A 418 1.21 7.25 -5.74
C GLU A 418 0.06 8.00 -6.46
N VAL A 419 0.27 9.23 -6.94
CA VAL A 419 -0.71 9.96 -7.75
C VAL A 419 -0.87 9.37 -9.16
N ILE A 420 0.14 8.67 -9.68
CA ILE A 420 0.06 7.97 -10.96
C ILE A 420 -0.56 6.57 -10.78
N ASP A 421 -1.15 6.02 -11.84
CA ASP A 421 -1.70 4.66 -11.86
C ASP A 421 -0.57 3.61 -11.80
N LEU A 422 0.09 3.55 -10.63
CA LEU A 422 1.18 2.63 -10.36
C LEU A 422 1.26 2.35 -8.85
N ASP A 423 1.04 1.10 -8.48
CA ASP A 423 1.12 0.62 -7.10
C ASP A 423 1.95 -0.66 -7.00
N GLY A 424 2.46 -0.97 -5.84
CA GLY A 424 3.25 -2.17 -5.58
C GLY A 424 2.71 -2.97 -4.40
N ASP A 425 3.16 -4.23 -4.31
CA ASP A 425 2.89 -5.09 -3.17
C ASP A 425 3.49 -4.52 -1.87
N THR A 426 3.17 -5.16 -0.74
CA THR A 426 3.85 -4.86 0.53
C THR A 426 5.30 -5.36 0.48
N GLY A 427 6.22 -4.65 1.15
CA GLY A 427 7.63 -5.09 1.21
C GLY A 427 8.68 -4.08 0.76
N GLY A 428 8.35 -2.78 0.69
CA GLY A 428 9.28 -1.69 0.32
C GLY A 428 9.11 -1.21 -1.13
N TYR A 429 8.24 -1.84 -1.91
CA TYR A 429 8.04 -1.51 -3.33
C TYR A 429 7.44 -0.12 -3.54
N ASN A 430 6.41 0.24 -2.78
CA ASN A 430 5.68 1.51 -2.96
C ASN A 430 6.54 2.75 -2.67
N LEU A 431 7.39 2.69 -1.64
CA LEU A 431 8.33 3.78 -1.36
C LEU A 431 9.41 3.87 -2.44
N GLN A 432 9.94 2.74 -2.91
CA GLN A 432 10.90 2.74 -4.03
C GLN A 432 10.29 3.32 -5.31
N ILE A 433 9.03 2.95 -5.64
CA ILE A 433 8.29 3.55 -6.77
C ILE A 433 8.24 5.08 -6.60
N ALA A 434 7.87 5.56 -5.41
CA ALA A 434 7.79 6.99 -5.13
C ALA A 434 9.14 7.69 -5.24
N PHE A 435 10.20 7.10 -4.70
CA PHE A 435 11.55 7.65 -4.79
C PHE A 435 12.07 7.72 -6.21
N SER A 436 11.98 6.60 -6.94
CA SER A 436 12.50 6.51 -8.31
C SER A 436 11.75 7.44 -9.27
N THR A 437 10.42 7.50 -9.19
CA THR A 437 9.61 8.36 -10.04
C THR A 437 9.79 9.83 -9.67
N GLY A 438 9.84 10.17 -8.37
CA GLY A 438 10.11 11.52 -7.90
C GLY A 438 11.45 12.04 -8.39
N TYR A 439 12.51 11.29 -8.17
CA TYR A 439 13.87 11.68 -8.57
C TYR A 439 13.98 11.91 -10.09
N LEU A 440 13.42 11.01 -10.90
CA LEU A 440 13.41 11.14 -12.36
C LEU A 440 12.59 12.36 -12.83
N ALA A 441 11.41 12.61 -12.24
CA ALA A 441 10.59 13.77 -12.58
C ALA A 441 11.32 15.08 -12.30
N GLY A 442 11.95 15.19 -11.12
CA GLY A 442 12.75 16.36 -10.74
C GLY A 442 13.92 16.62 -11.69
N MET A 443 14.73 15.58 -11.95
CA MET A 443 15.84 15.68 -12.90
C MET A 443 15.36 16.09 -14.31
N SER A 444 14.25 15.52 -14.77
CA SER A 444 13.71 15.78 -16.12
C SER A 444 13.22 17.22 -16.24
N ALA A 445 12.47 17.71 -15.24
CA ALA A 445 12.02 19.09 -15.19
C ALA A 445 13.20 20.10 -15.22
N ALA A 446 14.24 19.80 -14.42
CA ALA A 446 15.44 20.62 -14.36
C ALA A 446 16.23 20.64 -15.67
N ARG A 447 16.41 19.49 -16.32
CA ARG A 447 17.13 19.40 -17.61
C ARG A 447 16.48 20.27 -18.69
N GLN A 448 15.17 20.32 -18.77
CA GLN A 448 14.46 21.20 -19.74
C GLN A 448 14.61 22.70 -19.44
N LEU A 449 15.13 23.09 -18.28
CA LEU A 449 15.44 24.48 -17.96
C LEU A 449 16.89 24.85 -18.30
N ILE A 450 17.74 23.85 -18.53
CA ILE A 450 19.17 24.00 -18.83
C ILE A 450 19.42 23.99 -20.34
N TYR A 451 18.67 23.23 -21.08
CA TYR A 451 18.76 23.00 -22.52
C TYR A 451 17.53 23.52 -23.26
#